data_8a9e4e6b0091059140f748ff553533db
#
_entry.id   8a9e4e6b0091059140f748ff553533db
#
_cell.length_a   1.000
_cell.length_b   1.000
_cell.length_c   1.000
_cell.angle_alpha   90.00
_cell.angle_beta   90.00
_cell.angle_gamma   90.00
#
_symmetry.space_group_name_H-M   'P 1'
#
loop_
_entity.id
_entity.type
_entity.pdbx_description
1 polymer ?
#
loop_
_entity_poly.entity_id
_entity_poly.type
_entity_poly.pdbx_seq_one_letter_code
_entity_poly.pdbx_strand_id
1 'polypeptide(L)'
;MIELEKTELEKTVILYQELLEKLIASHNSLSKQEVLEILLTRDAINNALSDRVKPSALVMLEIERLDSQLKENGDKLIQSVNLAEYRNNFPNLPDTWWWYLDIYIEEKVIETHPWNRFDGLIKVIRTMVWAGNLALLGNLASFFLNSASGLAGSVTIAIPGILSLLQAESELTEKGKQGFDKILKAVKIPQYFHEEAKLGSSLLMTGLLLGIYWNLPSISNYYKLEGKRLQEQQKLALAEVQYQQAINLDSNNLDAYYKLATLYEELQDFESAKKQYTVAITGGFLDAYNNLAYWYIRENKNEEAIELLRQGLQLIEEKERDFERLTNEEKFNFQSQKYNVYKNLGWARFQQERYDDAMTYLFPAMAIAKNTKYQQYIRSPGAAFCIYSQILSWTDGRSSEARENWQQCIELIESRLALGRTINSEEDEWLYKAREKLKSNQDTGQE
;
A
#
# COMPACT_ATOMS: atom_id res chain seq x y z
N MET A 1 2.96 92.89 -3.69
CA MET A 1 3.18 91.45 -3.72
C MET A 1 2.21 90.89 -4.76
N ILE A 2 2.71 90.45 -5.88
CA ILE A 2 1.90 89.79 -6.93
C ILE A 2 1.64 88.43 -6.44
N GLU A 3 0.42 88.11 -6.03
CA GLU A 3 -0.04 86.75 -5.84
C GLU A 3 -0.03 86.07 -7.21
N LEU A 4 0.99 85.21 -7.47
CA LEU A 4 1.01 84.41 -8.65
C LEU A 4 -0.21 83.42 -8.53
N GLU A 5 -1.17 83.59 -9.45
CA GLU A 5 -2.26 82.63 -9.60
C GLU A 5 -1.66 81.25 -9.79
N LYS A 6 -1.91 80.35 -8.80
CA LYS A 6 -1.51 78.91 -8.92
C LYS A 6 -2.16 78.32 -10.16
N THR A 7 -1.38 77.61 -10.92
CA THR A 7 -1.89 76.84 -12.07
C THR A 7 -2.94 75.80 -11.62
N GLU A 8 -3.84 75.36 -12.51
CA GLU A 8 -4.85 74.38 -12.22
C GLU A 8 -4.21 73.06 -11.70
N LEU A 9 -3.07 72.69 -12.28
CA LEU A 9 -2.24 71.57 -11.84
C LEU A 9 -1.77 71.69 -10.39
N GLU A 10 -1.22 72.90 -10.01
CA GLU A 10 -0.73 73.15 -8.64
C GLU A 10 -1.87 73.07 -7.63
N LYS A 11 -3.07 73.52 -7.95
CA LYS A 11 -4.27 73.39 -7.08
C LYS A 11 -4.66 71.94 -6.89
N THR A 12 -4.64 71.14 -7.96
CA THR A 12 -4.96 69.70 -7.91
C THR A 12 -3.93 68.91 -7.11
N VAL A 13 -2.63 69.24 -7.22
CA VAL A 13 -1.55 68.64 -6.42
C VAL A 13 -1.72 68.94 -4.92
N ILE A 14 -2.10 70.21 -4.58
CA ILE A 14 -2.39 70.58 -3.19
C ILE A 14 -3.56 69.79 -2.66
N LEU A 15 -4.64 69.64 -3.43
CA LEU A 15 -5.80 68.79 -3.04
C LEU A 15 -5.38 67.35 -2.83
N TYR A 16 -4.56 66.78 -3.72
CA TYR A 16 -4.03 65.43 -3.59
C TYR A 16 -3.20 65.27 -2.30
N GLN A 17 -2.36 66.25 -1.97
CA GLN A 17 -1.62 66.26 -0.71
C GLN A 17 -2.55 66.24 0.51
N GLU A 18 -3.59 67.10 0.56
CA GLU A 18 -4.54 67.15 1.66
C GLU A 18 -5.27 65.86 1.84
N LEU A 19 -5.66 65.17 0.75
CA LEU A 19 -6.32 63.88 0.79
C LEU A 19 -5.40 62.77 1.29
N LEU A 20 -4.12 62.77 0.90
CA LEU A 20 -3.13 61.81 1.39
C LEU A 20 -2.78 62.07 2.86
N GLU A 21 -2.68 63.29 3.32
CA GLU A 21 -2.50 63.63 4.74
C GLU A 21 -3.67 63.11 5.60
N LYS A 22 -4.90 63.14 5.10
CA LYS A 22 -6.06 62.50 5.75
C LYS A 22 -5.93 60.98 5.77
N LEU A 23 -5.49 60.36 4.67
CA LEU A 23 -5.22 58.93 4.60
C LEU A 23 -4.17 58.51 5.64
N ILE A 24 -3.07 59.27 5.74
CA ILE A 24 -1.97 58.95 6.65
C ILE A 24 -2.42 59.11 8.11
N ALA A 25 -3.15 60.17 8.42
CA ALA A 25 -3.63 60.48 9.76
C ALA A 25 -4.79 59.57 10.23
N SER A 26 -5.50 58.90 9.30
CA SER A 26 -6.59 58.05 9.65
C SER A 26 -6.12 56.79 10.38
N HIS A 27 -6.65 56.54 11.59
CA HIS A 27 -6.49 55.28 12.34
C HIS A 27 -7.54 54.24 11.98
N ASN A 28 -8.61 54.61 11.30
CA ASN A 28 -9.71 53.75 10.84
C ASN A 28 -9.72 53.67 9.31
N SER A 29 -10.42 52.64 8.78
CA SER A 29 -10.67 52.51 7.34
C SER A 29 -11.39 53.73 6.79
N LEU A 30 -10.90 54.27 5.66
CA LEU A 30 -11.56 55.34 4.93
C LEU A 30 -12.92 54.88 4.38
N SER A 31 -13.82 55.86 4.16
CA SER A 31 -15.03 55.55 3.39
C SER A 31 -14.69 55.30 1.92
N LYS A 32 -15.52 54.48 1.24
CA LYS A 32 -15.37 54.22 -0.20
C LYS A 32 -15.26 55.52 -1.03
N GLN A 33 -15.96 56.57 -0.59
CA GLN A 33 -16.02 57.83 -1.29
C GLN A 33 -14.70 58.58 -1.17
N GLU A 34 -14.07 58.59 -0.01
CA GLU A 34 -12.76 59.22 0.21
C GLU A 34 -11.65 58.53 -0.58
N VAL A 35 -11.69 57.20 -0.66
CA VAL A 35 -10.74 56.42 -1.48
C VAL A 35 -10.85 56.77 -2.96
N LEU A 36 -12.07 56.83 -3.48
CA LEU A 36 -12.31 57.19 -4.88
C LEU A 36 -11.88 58.62 -5.16
N GLU A 37 -12.08 59.54 -4.23
CA GLU A 37 -11.65 60.92 -4.36
C GLU A 37 -10.12 61.01 -4.50
N ILE A 38 -9.34 60.24 -3.75
CA ILE A 38 -7.88 60.17 -3.88
C ILE A 38 -7.49 59.70 -5.28
N LEU A 39 -8.08 58.57 -5.77
CA LEU A 39 -7.73 57.99 -7.06
C LEU A 39 -8.12 58.89 -8.23
N LEU A 40 -9.32 59.48 -8.18
CA LEU A 40 -9.82 60.39 -9.21
C LEU A 40 -9.01 61.70 -9.22
N THR A 41 -8.57 62.22 -8.07
CA THR A 41 -7.68 63.38 -7.99
C THR A 41 -6.32 63.07 -8.63
N ARG A 42 -5.80 61.85 -8.45
CA ARG A 42 -4.58 61.38 -9.13
C ARG A 42 -4.77 61.26 -10.65
N ASP A 43 -5.95 60.82 -11.12
CA ASP A 43 -6.32 60.83 -12.55
C ASP A 43 -6.35 62.27 -13.10
N ALA A 44 -6.92 63.22 -12.36
CA ALA A 44 -6.97 64.61 -12.75
C ALA A 44 -5.55 65.20 -12.91
N ILE A 45 -4.61 64.87 -11.97
CA ILE A 45 -3.20 65.24 -12.12
C ILE A 45 -2.60 64.64 -13.39
N ASN A 46 -2.86 63.35 -13.68
CA ASN A 46 -2.33 62.67 -14.86
C ASN A 46 -2.86 63.28 -16.17
N ASN A 47 -4.11 63.65 -16.19
CA ASN A 47 -4.71 64.33 -17.33
C ASN A 47 -4.12 65.74 -17.53
N ALA A 48 -3.95 66.49 -16.43
CA ALA A 48 -3.33 67.83 -16.50
C ALA A 48 -1.85 67.78 -16.95
N LEU A 49 -1.12 66.69 -16.63
CA LEU A 49 0.24 66.47 -17.13
C LEU A 49 0.29 66.15 -18.62
N SER A 50 -0.78 65.61 -19.17
CA SER A 50 -0.90 65.30 -20.60
C SER A 50 -1.19 66.53 -21.46
N ASP A 51 -1.65 67.64 -20.85
CA ASP A 51 -1.84 68.91 -21.52
C ASP A 51 -0.48 69.58 -21.83
N ARG A 52 -0.41 70.41 -22.89
CA ARG A 52 0.82 70.92 -23.48
C ARG A 52 1.68 71.84 -22.57
N VAL A 53 1.34 72.02 -21.34
CA VAL A 53 2.09 72.84 -20.37
C VAL A 53 3.12 71.99 -19.64
N LYS A 54 4.42 72.22 -19.83
CA LYS A 54 5.46 71.50 -19.06
C LYS A 54 5.45 71.98 -17.61
N PRO A 55 5.18 71.09 -16.65
CA PRO A 55 5.19 71.43 -15.24
C PRO A 55 6.63 71.83 -14.78
N SER A 56 6.73 72.52 -13.68
CA SER A 56 8.04 72.83 -13.07
C SER A 56 8.63 71.53 -12.46
N ALA A 57 9.97 71.49 -12.41
CA ALA A 57 10.65 70.36 -11.79
C ALA A 57 10.22 70.12 -10.32
N LEU A 58 9.91 71.21 -9.60
CA LEU A 58 9.41 71.12 -8.21
C LEU A 58 8.06 70.45 -8.09
N VAL A 59 7.13 70.74 -9.01
CA VAL A 59 5.81 70.11 -9.05
C VAL A 59 5.93 68.62 -9.38
N MET A 60 6.83 68.26 -10.28
CA MET A 60 7.06 66.80 -10.59
C MET A 60 7.64 66.03 -9.41
N LEU A 61 8.62 66.64 -8.69
CA LEU A 61 9.18 66.01 -7.47
C LEU A 61 8.11 65.84 -6.37
N GLU A 62 7.23 66.85 -6.25
CA GLU A 62 6.15 66.75 -5.27
C GLU A 62 5.13 65.67 -5.62
N ILE A 63 4.76 65.51 -6.86
CA ILE A 63 3.90 64.41 -7.32
C ILE A 63 4.55 63.05 -7.03
N GLU A 64 5.85 62.89 -7.32
CA GLU A 64 6.59 61.66 -7.05
C GLU A 64 6.64 61.34 -5.54
N ARG A 65 6.85 62.36 -4.70
CA ARG A 65 6.80 62.23 -3.24
C ARG A 65 5.42 61.76 -2.76
N LEU A 66 4.35 62.36 -3.26
CA LEU A 66 2.97 62.02 -2.93
C LEU A 66 2.59 60.64 -3.43
N ASP A 67 3.02 60.26 -4.63
CA ASP A 67 2.84 58.89 -5.18
C ASP A 67 3.56 57.85 -4.32
N SER A 68 4.73 58.17 -3.78
CA SER A 68 5.44 57.28 -2.86
C SER A 68 4.66 57.09 -1.55
N GLN A 69 4.09 58.20 -1.02
CA GLN A 69 3.23 58.13 0.18
C GLN A 69 1.95 57.33 -0.06
N LEU A 70 1.35 57.45 -1.25
CA LEU A 70 0.18 56.63 -1.61
C LEU A 70 0.55 55.13 -1.65
N LYS A 71 1.69 54.76 -2.25
CA LYS A 71 2.18 53.38 -2.29
C LYS A 71 2.49 52.81 -0.90
N GLU A 72 3.05 53.62 0.00
CA GLU A 72 3.37 53.20 1.37
C GLU A 72 2.13 52.99 2.24
N ASN A 73 1.05 53.76 2.01
CA ASN A 73 -0.19 53.68 2.78
C ASN A 73 -1.32 53.02 2.02
N GLY A 74 -1.03 52.35 0.91
CA GLY A 74 -2.03 51.72 0.05
C GLY A 74 -2.83 50.60 0.73
N ASP A 75 -2.25 49.94 1.74
CA ASP A 75 -2.95 48.92 2.54
C ASP A 75 -4.25 49.44 3.16
N LYS A 76 -4.25 50.66 3.66
CA LYS A 76 -5.46 51.32 4.23
C LYS A 76 -6.54 51.52 3.17
N LEU A 77 -6.10 51.80 1.94
CA LEU A 77 -6.98 52.07 0.80
C LEU A 77 -7.65 50.80 0.28
N ILE A 78 -6.87 49.73 0.08
CA ILE A 78 -7.40 48.46 -0.42
C ILE A 78 -8.30 47.74 0.59
N GLN A 79 -8.14 47.99 1.90
CA GLN A 79 -9.04 47.48 2.92
C GLN A 79 -10.45 48.06 2.82
N SER A 80 -10.58 49.28 2.29
CA SER A 80 -11.84 50.01 2.20
C SER A 80 -12.57 49.81 0.88
N VAL A 81 -11.85 49.50 -0.20
CA VAL A 81 -12.38 49.39 -1.57
C VAL A 81 -11.81 48.18 -2.30
N ASN A 82 -12.67 47.43 -2.95
CA ASN A 82 -12.26 46.35 -3.85
C ASN A 82 -11.96 46.93 -5.25
N LEU A 83 -10.68 47.26 -5.50
CA LEU A 83 -10.25 47.86 -6.78
C LEU A 83 -10.49 46.95 -7.98
N ALA A 84 -10.42 45.61 -7.80
CA ALA A 84 -10.72 44.64 -8.85
C ALA A 84 -12.18 44.72 -9.31
N GLU A 85 -13.10 44.96 -8.39
CA GLU A 85 -14.52 45.16 -8.70
C GLU A 85 -14.75 46.43 -9.51
N TYR A 86 -14.07 47.53 -9.16
CA TYR A 86 -14.12 48.79 -9.90
C TYR A 86 -13.58 48.63 -11.32
N ARG A 87 -12.42 47.99 -11.51
CA ARG A 87 -11.86 47.73 -12.84
C ARG A 87 -12.80 46.92 -13.71
N ASN A 88 -13.50 45.93 -13.13
CA ASN A 88 -14.45 45.11 -13.88
C ASN A 88 -15.73 45.85 -14.27
N ASN A 89 -16.21 46.77 -13.40
CA ASN A 89 -17.45 47.49 -13.62
C ASN A 89 -17.28 48.74 -14.48
N PHE A 90 -16.03 49.30 -14.54
CA PHE A 90 -15.70 50.49 -15.31
C PHE A 90 -14.56 50.21 -16.30
N PRO A 91 -14.86 49.61 -17.45
CA PRO A 91 -13.83 49.20 -18.42
C PRO A 91 -13.06 50.36 -19.06
N ASN A 92 -13.49 51.61 -18.88
CA ASN A 92 -12.84 52.81 -19.40
C ASN A 92 -11.88 53.47 -18.36
N LEU A 93 -11.59 52.83 -17.23
CA LEU A 93 -10.61 53.34 -16.27
C LEU A 93 -9.22 53.38 -16.92
N PRO A 94 -8.42 54.40 -16.63
CA PRO A 94 -7.04 54.48 -17.12
C PRO A 94 -6.24 53.27 -16.68
N ASP A 95 -5.39 52.69 -17.57
CA ASP A 95 -4.44 51.63 -17.24
C ASP A 95 -3.23 52.23 -16.53
N THR A 96 -3.44 52.67 -15.30
CA THR A 96 -2.45 53.38 -14.48
C THR A 96 -2.25 52.65 -13.14
N TRP A 97 -1.02 52.67 -12.60
CA TRP A 97 -0.63 51.87 -11.46
C TRP A 97 -1.50 52.07 -10.20
N TRP A 98 -2.06 53.24 -9.97
CA TRP A 98 -2.89 53.52 -8.77
C TRP A 98 -4.26 52.81 -8.80
N TRP A 99 -4.79 52.51 -9.98
CA TRP A 99 -5.96 51.64 -10.10
C TRP A 99 -5.63 50.16 -9.95
N TYR A 100 -4.36 49.77 -9.97
CA TYR A 100 -3.81 48.41 -9.73
C TYR A 100 -3.03 48.34 -8.41
N LEU A 101 -3.30 49.26 -7.47
CA LEU A 101 -2.59 49.37 -6.19
C LEU A 101 -2.73 48.07 -5.34
N ASP A 102 -3.86 47.39 -5.42
CA ASP A 102 -4.09 46.09 -4.80
C ASP A 102 -3.08 45.04 -5.28
N ILE A 103 -2.83 44.94 -6.58
CA ILE A 103 -1.84 44.06 -7.16
C ILE A 103 -0.43 44.46 -6.76
N TYR A 104 -0.13 45.75 -6.84
CA TYR A 104 1.18 46.28 -6.46
C TYR A 104 1.55 45.97 -5.00
N ILE A 105 0.61 46.13 -4.09
CA ILE A 105 0.82 45.84 -2.66
C ILE A 105 0.94 44.36 -2.42
N GLU A 106 0.11 43.54 -3.06
CA GLU A 106 0.19 42.10 -2.98
C GLU A 106 1.56 41.59 -3.45
N GLU A 107 2.05 42.07 -4.59
CA GLU A 107 3.39 41.77 -5.11
C GLU A 107 4.51 42.18 -4.14
N LYS A 108 4.42 43.39 -3.57
CA LYS A 108 5.41 43.87 -2.60
C LYS A 108 5.43 43.05 -1.31
N VAL A 109 4.26 42.65 -0.80
CA VAL A 109 4.16 41.78 0.37
C VAL A 109 4.77 40.39 0.07
N ILE A 110 4.52 39.87 -1.12
CA ILE A 110 5.14 38.62 -1.57
C ILE A 110 6.66 38.77 -1.60
N GLU A 111 7.22 39.81 -2.27
CA GLU A 111 8.66 39.99 -2.40
C GLU A 111 9.39 40.23 -1.07
N THR A 112 8.78 40.93 -0.13
CA THR A 112 9.40 41.30 1.15
C THR A 112 9.15 40.31 2.28
N HIS A 113 8.29 39.30 2.08
CA HIS A 113 7.95 38.34 3.14
C HIS A 113 9.17 37.49 3.54
N PRO A 114 9.50 37.37 4.84
CA PRO A 114 10.73 36.71 5.31
C PRO A 114 10.86 35.26 4.85
N TRP A 115 9.75 34.56 4.59
CA TRP A 115 9.72 33.15 4.15
C TRP A 115 10.16 32.99 2.69
N ASN A 116 9.92 33.98 1.81
CA ASN A 116 10.26 33.89 0.39
C ASN A 116 11.77 33.73 0.13
N ARG A 117 12.62 34.09 1.10
CA ARG A 117 14.07 33.85 1.01
C ARG A 117 14.40 32.33 0.88
N PHE A 118 13.49 31.48 1.29
CA PHE A 118 13.64 30.00 1.23
C PHE A 118 13.02 29.38 -0.01
N ASP A 119 12.28 30.13 -0.83
CA ASP A 119 11.59 29.61 -2.03
C ASP A 119 12.51 28.84 -2.97
N GLY A 120 13.73 29.34 -3.17
CA GLY A 120 14.73 28.64 -3.99
C GLY A 120 15.07 27.26 -3.45
N LEU A 121 15.25 27.15 -2.13
CA LEU A 121 15.54 25.88 -1.46
C LEU A 121 14.30 24.97 -1.49
N ILE A 122 13.12 25.53 -1.22
CA ILE A 122 11.83 24.81 -1.24
C ILE A 122 11.57 24.21 -2.62
N LYS A 123 11.81 24.96 -3.69
CA LYS A 123 11.69 24.47 -5.08
C LYS A 123 12.61 23.29 -5.35
N VAL A 124 13.87 23.35 -4.93
CA VAL A 124 14.82 22.23 -5.09
C VAL A 124 14.35 20.99 -4.34
N ILE A 125 13.98 21.15 -3.05
CA ILE A 125 13.48 20.04 -2.23
C ILE A 125 12.21 19.45 -2.86
N ARG A 126 11.25 20.28 -3.28
CA ARG A 126 10.02 19.87 -3.95
C ARG A 126 10.31 19.04 -5.20
N THR A 127 11.25 19.49 -6.05
CA THR A 127 11.63 18.74 -7.25
C THR A 127 12.20 17.36 -6.91
N MET A 128 13.02 17.26 -5.86
CA MET A 128 13.55 15.96 -5.39
C MET A 128 12.44 15.06 -4.86
N VAL A 129 11.54 15.59 -4.04
CA VAL A 129 10.37 14.85 -3.51
C VAL A 129 9.47 14.37 -4.65
N TRP A 130 9.23 15.22 -5.63
CA TRP A 130 8.43 14.88 -6.79
C TRP A 130 9.06 13.75 -7.63
N ALA A 131 10.36 13.82 -7.90
CA ALA A 131 11.09 12.74 -8.59
C ALA A 131 11.02 11.42 -7.79
N GLY A 132 11.14 11.49 -6.46
CA GLY A 132 10.97 10.35 -5.56
C GLY A 132 9.55 9.77 -5.65
N ASN A 133 8.52 10.61 -5.67
CA ASN A 133 7.13 10.18 -5.82
C ASN A 133 6.86 9.45 -7.15
N LEU A 134 7.45 9.94 -8.26
CA LEU A 134 7.36 9.26 -9.54
C LEU A 134 8.03 7.88 -9.51
N ALA A 135 9.20 7.77 -8.90
CA ALA A 135 9.91 6.51 -8.76
C ALA A 135 9.12 5.52 -7.89
N LEU A 136 8.57 5.97 -6.75
CA LEU A 136 7.70 5.17 -5.88
C LEU A 136 6.44 4.71 -6.62
N LEU A 137 5.80 5.61 -7.37
CA LEU A 137 4.61 5.28 -8.13
C LEU A 137 4.90 4.26 -9.23
N GLY A 138 6.02 4.43 -9.96
CA GLY A 138 6.46 3.47 -10.97
C GLY A 138 6.74 2.09 -10.37
N ASN A 139 7.37 2.04 -9.20
CA ASN A 139 7.61 0.80 -8.46
C ASN A 139 6.29 0.15 -8.03
N LEU A 140 5.39 0.92 -7.37
CA LEU A 140 4.07 0.41 -6.98
C LEU A 140 3.26 -0.06 -8.18
N ALA A 141 3.29 0.67 -9.30
CA ALA A 141 2.58 0.29 -10.52
C ALA A 141 3.02 -1.09 -11.03
N SER A 142 4.31 -1.42 -10.95
CA SER A 142 4.85 -2.70 -11.40
C SER A 142 4.24 -3.89 -10.65
N PHE A 143 3.93 -3.76 -9.37
CA PHE A 143 3.28 -4.81 -8.57
C PHE A 143 1.83 -5.11 -9.00
N PHE A 144 1.15 -4.11 -9.58
CA PHE A 144 -0.26 -4.23 -9.95
C PHE A 144 -0.48 -4.47 -11.46
N LEU A 145 0.44 -4.01 -12.33
CA LEU A 145 0.30 -4.16 -13.79
C LEU A 145 0.52 -5.59 -14.29
N ASN A 146 1.29 -6.39 -13.56
CA ASN A 146 1.55 -7.79 -13.92
C ASN A 146 0.35 -8.71 -13.66
N SER A 147 -0.79 -8.18 -13.21
CA SER A 147 -1.98 -8.95 -12.86
C SER A 147 -3.15 -8.62 -13.78
N ALA A 148 -3.58 -9.60 -14.54
CA ALA A 148 -4.56 -9.43 -15.62
C ALA A 148 -6.02 -9.22 -15.18
N SER A 149 -6.38 -9.24 -13.88
CA SER A 149 -7.80 -9.22 -13.48
C SER A 149 -8.06 -8.72 -12.05
N GLY A 150 -9.21 -8.12 -11.84
CA GLY A 150 -9.74 -7.73 -10.53
C GLY A 150 -9.37 -6.30 -10.10
N LEU A 151 -8.98 -6.11 -8.82
CA LEU A 151 -8.58 -4.80 -8.27
C LEU A 151 -7.40 -4.15 -9.02
N ALA A 152 -6.57 -4.95 -9.71
CA ALA A 152 -5.52 -4.45 -10.61
C ALA A 152 -6.08 -3.51 -11.69
N GLY A 153 -7.27 -3.80 -12.22
CA GLY A 153 -7.95 -2.90 -13.16
C GLY A 153 -8.28 -1.54 -12.55
N SER A 154 -8.71 -1.52 -11.29
CA SER A 154 -9.03 -0.28 -10.58
C SER A 154 -7.78 0.56 -10.29
N VAL A 155 -6.68 -0.09 -9.92
CA VAL A 155 -5.38 0.57 -9.70
C VAL A 155 -4.80 1.07 -11.02
N THR A 156 -4.94 0.31 -12.11
CA THR A 156 -4.52 0.72 -13.46
C THR A 156 -5.24 1.99 -13.92
N ILE A 157 -6.50 2.18 -13.52
CA ILE A 157 -7.26 3.41 -13.80
C ILE A 157 -6.83 4.54 -12.85
N ALA A 158 -6.53 4.23 -11.59
CA ALA A 158 -6.12 5.23 -10.59
C ALA A 158 -4.71 5.81 -10.86
N ILE A 159 -3.78 5.00 -11.38
CA ILE A 159 -2.41 5.43 -11.69
C ILE A 159 -2.36 6.64 -12.63
N PRO A 160 -3.05 6.66 -13.80
CA PRO A 160 -3.12 7.85 -14.65
C PRO A 160 -3.72 9.06 -13.93
N GLY A 161 -4.72 8.86 -13.06
CA GLY A 161 -5.28 9.93 -12.24
C GLY A 161 -4.27 10.51 -11.26
N ILE A 162 -3.53 9.67 -10.56
CA ILE A 162 -2.45 10.09 -9.66
C ILE A 162 -1.31 10.74 -10.43
N LEU A 163 -0.91 10.19 -11.59
CA LEU A 163 0.07 10.80 -12.49
C LEU A 163 -0.38 12.18 -12.99
N SER A 164 -1.66 12.35 -13.32
CA SER A 164 -2.18 13.65 -13.74
C SER A 164 -2.21 14.66 -12.59
N LEU A 165 -2.47 14.24 -11.36
CA LEU A 165 -2.33 15.08 -10.17
C LEU A 165 -0.87 15.47 -9.91
N LEU A 166 0.06 14.54 -10.03
CA LEU A 166 1.49 14.80 -9.92
C LEU A 166 1.99 15.70 -11.06
N GLN A 167 1.48 15.53 -12.28
CA GLN A 167 1.77 16.43 -13.41
C GLN A 167 1.17 17.83 -13.22
N ALA A 168 0.00 17.93 -12.59
CA ALA A 168 -0.62 19.23 -12.28
C ALA A 168 0.22 20.02 -11.27
N GLU A 169 0.88 19.33 -10.35
CA GLU A 169 1.76 19.93 -9.36
C GLU A 169 3.16 20.25 -9.91
N SER A 170 3.57 19.59 -10.99
CA SER A 170 4.90 19.74 -11.55
C SER A 170 4.99 20.96 -12.47
N GLU A 171 6.20 21.55 -12.55
CA GLU A 171 6.55 22.62 -13.48
C GLU A 171 6.45 22.22 -14.96
N LEU A 172 6.04 20.99 -15.27
CA LEU A 172 6.02 20.44 -16.63
C LEU A 172 4.89 21.00 -17.50
N THR A 173 3.80 21.52 -16.93
CA THR A 173 2.73 22.13 -17.72
C THR A 173 2.23 23.44 -17.10
N GLU A 174 2.19 24.51 -17.91
CA GLU A 174 1.60 25.80 -17.53
C GLU A 174 0.15 25.69 -17.03
N LYS A 175 -0.63 24.78 -17.61
CA LYS A 175 -2.02 24.52 -17.22
C LYS A 175 -2.12 23.87 -15.83
N GLY A 176 -1.16 23.02 -15.48
CA GLY A 176 -1.10 22.39 -14.16
C GLY A 176 -0.82 23.39 -13.05
N LYS A 177 0.17 24.29 -13.26
CA LYS A 177 0.47 25.40 -12.34
C LYS A 177 -0.76 26.26 -12.09
N GLN A 178 -1.42 26.72 -13.19
CA GLN A 178 -2.62 27.55 -13.08
C GLN A 178 -3.78 26.85 -12.36
N GLY A 179 -3.93 25.53 -12.57
CA GLY A 179 -4.95 24.74 -11.89
C GLY A 179 -4.71 24.66 -10.39
N PHE A 180 -3.47 24.38 -9.99
CA PHE A 180 -3.09 24.27 -8.58
C PHE A 180 -3.19 25.63 -7.86
N ASP A 181 -2.72 26.70 -8.48
CA ASP A 181 -2.84 28.07 -7.94
C ASP A 181 -4.32 28.48 -7.77
N LYS A 182 -5.22 28.08 -8.67
CA LYS A 182 -6.65 28.28 -8.48
C LYS A 182 -7.20 27.54 -7.25
N ILE A 183 -6.73 26.32 -7.00
CA ILE A 183 -7.12 25.55 -5.81
C ILE A 183 -6.61 26.25 -4.54
N LEU A 184 -5.34 26.70 -4.52
CA LEU A 184 -4.78 27.39 -3.36
C LEU A 184 -5.53 28.71 -3.07
N LYS A 185 -5.90 29.46 -4.11
CA LYS A 185 -6.74 30.67 -3.99
C LYS A 185 -8.14 30.34 -3.47
N ALA A 186 -8.75 29.25 -3.94
CA ALA A 186 -10.09 28.81 -3.47
C ALA A 186 -10.07 28.43 -1.98
N VAL A 187 -8.98 27.85 -1.51
CA VAL A 187 -8.76 27.50 -0.08
C VAL A 187 -8.28 28.73 0.73
N LYS A 188 -8.09 29.89 0.08
CA LYS A 188 -7.62 31.15 0.69
C LYS A 188 -6.21 31.07 1.28
N ILE A 189 -5.32 30.29 0.66
CA ILE A 189 -3.91 30.27 1.04
C ILE A 189 -3.23 31.50 0.43
N PRO A 190 -2.58 32.36 1.24
CA PRO A 190 -1.86 33.54 0.75
C PRO A 190 -0.77 33.16 -0.26
N GLN A 191 -0.49 34.02 -1.24
CA GLN A 191 0.46 33.71 -2.33
C GLN A 191 1.88 33.44 -1.82
N TYR A 192 2.30 34.12 -0.76
CA TYR A 192 3.63 33.93 -0.14
C TYR A 192 3.79 32.57 0.56
N PHE A 193 2.73 31.75 0.69
CA PHE A 193 2.78 30.37 1.18
C PHE A 193 2.55 29.31 0.08
N HIS A 194 2.45 29.74 -1.19
CA HIS A 194 2.14 28.80 -2.26
C HIS A 194 3.23 27.75 -2.46
N GLU A 195 4.52 28.12 -2.32
CA GLU A 195 5.62 27.15 -2.50
C GLU A 195 5.68 26.13 -1.37
N GLU A 196 5.42 26.55 -0.12
CA GLU A 196 5.29 25.65 1.03
C GLU A 196 4.07 24.74 0.91
N ALA A 197 2.95 25.27 0.44
CA ALA A 197 1.74 24.46 0.21
C ALA A 197 1.96 23.40 -0.87
N LYS A 198 2.68 23.74 -1.94
CA LYS A 198 3.10 22.79 -2.99
C LYS A 198 4.04 21.71 -2.43
N LEU A 199 5.03 22.10 -1.61
CA LEU A 199 5.90 21.13 -0.95
C LEU A 199 5.10 20.25 0.02
N GLY A 200 4.18 20.83 0.80
CA GLY A 200 3.32 20.12 1.73
C GLY A 200 2.45 19.06 1.04
N SER A 201 1.86 19.41 -0.12
CA SER A 201 1.07 18.46 -0.92
C SER A 201 1.92 17.33 -1.50
N SER A 202 3.14 17.61 -1.98
CA SER A 202 4.10 16.61 -2.42
C SER A 202 4.51 15.66 -1.30
N LEU A 203 4.76 16.17 -0.09
CA LEU A 203 5.09 15.36 1.09
C LEU A 203 3.90 14.51 1.55
N LEU A 204 2.68 15.05 1.48
CA LEU A 204 1.46 14.30 1.77
C LEU A 204 1.31 13.12 0.80
N MET A 205 1.56 13.36 -0.50
CA MET A 205 1.56 12.31 -1.52
C MET A 205 2.63 11.25 -1.20
N THR A 206 3.86 11.67 -0.83
CA THR A 206 4.91 10.73 -0.39
C THR A 206 4.42 9.86 0.76
N GLY A 207 3.78 10.46 1.76
CA GLY A 207 3.22 9.74 2.91
C GLY A 207 2.17 8.71 2.51
N LEU A 208 1.28 9.06 1.56
CA LEU A 208 0.29 8.13 1.02
C LEU A 208 0.93 6.97 0.25
N LEU A 209 1.90 7.25 -0.62
CA LEU A 209 2.60 6.22 -1.39
C LEU A 209 3.40 5.27 -0.48
N LEU A 210 4.11 5.81 0.51
CA LEU A 210 4.81 5.00 1.52
C LEU A 210 3.82 4.20 2.37
N GLY A 211 2.66 4.78 2.71
CA GLY A 211 1.59 4.09 3.42
C GLY A 211 1.08 2.87 2.64
N ILE A 212 0.88 3.01 1.32
CA ILE A 212 0.53 1.88 0.44
C ILE A 212 1.68 0.86 0.43
N TYR A 213 2.92 1.31 0.25
CA TYR A 213 4.09 0.43 0.20
C TYR A 213 4.25 -0.41 1.47
N TRP A 214 4.11 0.19 2.65
CA TRP A 214 4.18 -0.53 3.92
C TRP A 214 3.00 -1.50 4.14
N ASN A 215 1.89 -1.26 3.48
CA ASN A 215 0.73 -2.16 3.53
C ASN A 215 0.73 -3.25 2.45
N LEU A 216 1.73 -3.33 1.57
CA LEU A 216 1.81 -4.36 0.53
C LEU A 216 1.68 -5.80 1.11
N PRO A 217 2.32 -6.17 2.25
CA PRO A 217 2.12 -7.50 2.83
C PRO A 217 0.67 -7.77 3.26
N SER A 218 -0.03 -6.77 3.79
CA SER A 218 -1.46 -6.90 4.15
C SER A 218 -2.33 -7.07 2.92
N ILE A 219 -2.04 -6.32 1.86
CA ILE A 219 -2.73 -6.44 0.57
C ILE A 219 -2.44 -7.82 -0.06
N SER A 220 -1.20 -8.29 -0.02
CA SER A 220 -0.81 -9.63 -0.42
C SER A 220 -1.62 -10.71 0.30
N ASN A 221 -1.75 -10.58 1.62
CA ASN A 221 -2.55 -11.51 2.41
C ASN A 221 -4.04 -11.51 2.02
N TYR A 222 -4.60 -10.34 1.68
CA TYR A 222 -5.96 -10.24 1.15
C TYR A 222 -6.12 -11.05 -0.15
N TYR A 223 -5.21 -10.88 -1.12
CA TYR A 223 -5.24 -11.64 -2.37
C TYR A 223 -5.09 -13.15 -2.14
N LYS A 224 -4.22 -13.56 -1.22
CA LYS A 224 -4.08 -14.97 -0.84
C LYS A 224 -5.39 -15.54 -0.29
N LEU A 225 -6.09 -14.81 0.59
CA LEU A 225 -7.38 -15.25 1.14
C LEU A 225 -8.47 -15.30 0.07
N GLU A 226 -8.48 -14.36 -0.85
CA GLU A 226 -9.41 -14.37 -1.98
C GLU A 226 -9.11 -15.55 -2.93
N GLY A 227 -7.84 -15.85 -3.18
CA GLY A 227 -7.41 -17.05 -3.92
C GLY A 227 -7.94 -18.33 -3.27
N LYS A 228 -7.79 -18.45 -1.93
CA LYS A 228 -8.34 -19.59 -1.19
C LYS A 228 -9.86 -19.71 -1.35
N ARG A 229 -10.59 -18.60 -1.21
CA ARG A 229 -12.06 -18.58 -1.39
C ARG A 229 -12.48 -19.02 -2.79
N LEU A 230 -11.76 -18.58 -3.82
CA LEU A 230 -12.03 -18.98 -5.21
C LEU A 230 -11.71 -20.46 -5.46
N GLN A 231 -10.63 -20.96 -4.88
CA GLN A 231 -10.27 -22.39 -4.94
C GLN A 231 -11.35 -23.25 -4.29
N GLU A 232 -11.85 -22.88 -3.12
CA GLU A 232 -12.98 -23.56 -2.46
C GLU A 232 -14.27 -23.53 -3.30
N GLN A 233 -14.44 -22.52 -4.16
CA GLN A 233 -15.53 -22.43 -5.14
C GLN A 233 -15.24 -23.16 -6.47
N GLN A 234 -14.13 -23.90 -6.58
CA GLN A 234 -13.69 -24.58 -7.79
C GLN A 234 -13.41 -23.63 -8.98
N LYS A 235 -13.15 -22.35 -8.72
CA LYS A 235 -12.76 -21.36 -9.72
C LYS A 235 -11.24 -21.29 -9.83
N LEU A 236 -10.62 -22.41 -10.24
CA LEU A 236 -9.18 -22.64 -10.10
C LEU A 236 -8.33 -21.63 -10.87
N ALA A 237 -8.71 -21.29 -12.11
CA ALA A 237 -7.98 -20.29 -12.90
C ALA A 237 -7.99 -18.88 -12.27
N LEU A 238 -9.10 -18.48 -11.63
CA LEU A 238 -9.16 -17.20 -10.90
C LEU A 238 -8.36 -17.27 -9.59
N ALA A 239 -8.38 -18.41 -8.90
CA ALA A 239 -7.58 -18.62 -7.69
C ALA A 239 -6.08 -18.50 -7.98
N GLU A 240 -5.61 -19.08 -9.09
CA GLU A 240 -4.23 -18.97 -9.55
C GLU A 240 -3.79 -17.52 -9.69
N VAL A 241 -4.59 -16.71 -10.40
CA VAL A 241 -4.31 -15.29 -10.59
C VAL A 241 -4.21 -14.55 -9.24
N GLN A 242 -5.09 -14.87 -8.28
CA GLN A 242 -5.05 -14.21 -6.97
C GLN A 242 -3.82 -14.61 -6.16
N TYR A 243 -3.42 -15.90 -6.19
CA TYR A 243 -2.19 -16.33 -5.51
C TYR A 243 -0.94 -15.72 -6.15
N GLN A 244 -0.86 -15.67 -7.48
CA GLN A 244 0.24 -15.00 -8.18
C GLN A 244 0.31 -13.50 -7.84
N GLN A 245 -0.85 -12.83 -7.73
CA GLN A 245 -0.91 -11.45 -7.31
C GLN A 245 -0.43 -11.27 -5.87
N ALA A 246 -0.80 -12.16 -4.97
CA ALA A 246 -0.29 -12.14 -3.60
C ALA A 246 1.24 -12.23 -3.57
N ILE A 247 1.83 -13.12 -4.36
CA ILE A 247 3.28 -13.31 -4.49
C ILE A 247 3.95 -12.07 -5.10
N ASN A 248 3.36 -11.47 -6.12
CA ASN A 248 3.89 -10.26 -6.75
C ASN A 248 3.93 -9.06 -5.77
N LEU A 249 2.92 -8.93 -4.91
CA LEU A 249 2.85 -7.85 -3.92
C LEU A 249 3.81 -8.07 -2.73
N ASP A 250 4.04 -9.32 -2.34
CA ASP A 250 4.96 -9.69 -1.29
C ASP A 250 5.61 -11.04 -1.59
N SER A 251 6.81 -10.99 -2.12
CA SER A 251 7.61 -12.18 -2.43
C SER A 251 8.02 -13.00 -1.19
N ASN A 252 7.83 -12.47 0.02
CA ASN A 252 8.05 -13.18 1.27
C ASN A 252 6.77 -13.87 1.79
N ASN A 253 5.65 -13.78 1.09
CA ASN A 253 4.42 -14.47 1.46
C ASN A 253 4.50 -15.96 1.12
N LEU A 254 5.24 -16.72 1.94
CA LEU A 254 5.48 -18.15 1.74
C LEU A 254 4.19 -18.98 1.74
N ASP A 255 3.18 -18.54 2.50
CA ASP A 255 1.87 -19.21 2.49
C ASP A 255 1.17 -19.06 1.13
N ALA A 256 1.36 -17.93 0.42
CA ALA A 256 0.84 -17.78 -0.94
C ALA A 256 1.50 -18.74 -1.93
N TYR A 257 2.83 -18.93 -1.84
CA TYR A 257 3.54 -19.96 -2.63
C TYR A 257 3.04 -21.36 -2.32
N TYR A 258 2.86 -21.68 -1.04
CA TYR A 258 2.32 -22.96 -0.61
C TYR A 258 0.91 -23.19 -1.16
N LYS A 259 0.03 -22.19 -1.06
CA LYS A 259 -1.35 -22.28 -1.60
C LYS A 259 -1.37 -22.43 -3.13
N LEU A 260 -0.50 -21.69 -3.83
CA LEU A 260 -0.36 -21.85 -5.28
C LEU A 260 0.13 -23.26 -5.65
N ALA A 261 1.07 -23.80 -4.87
CA ALA A 261 1.53 -25.17 -5.06
C ALA A 261 0.39 -26.20 -4.86
N THR A 262 -0.42 -26.05 -3.82
CA THR A 262 -1.59 -26.92 -3.59
C THR A 262 -2.64 -26.79 -4.69
N LEU A 263 -2.80 -25.61 -5.27
CA LEU A 263 -3.66 -25.40 -6.44
C LEU A 263 -3.14 -26.15 -7.67
N TYR A 264 -1.83 -26.10 -7.93
CA TYR A 264 -1.22 -26.83 -9.04
C TYR A 264 -1.31 -28.36 -8.84
N GLU A 265 -1.26 -28.85 -7.60
CA GLU A 265 -1.58 -30.28 -7.31
C GLU A 265 -3.01 -30.62 -7.72
N GLU A 266 -3.99 -29.76 -7.40
CA GLU A 266 -5.39 -29.97 -7.77
C GLU A 266 -5.59 -29.94 -9.29
N LEU A 267 -4.80 -29.11 -10.01
CA LEU A 267 -4.74 -29.05 -11.47
C LEU A 267 -3.90 -30.18 -12.10
N GLN A 268 -3.29 -31.07 -11.29
CA GLN A 268 -2.38 -32.13 -11.70
C GLN A 268 -1.09 -31.64 -12.41
N ASP A 269 -0.76 -30.36 -12.23
CA ASP A 269 0.52 -29.78 -12.68
C ASP A 269 1.59 -29.92 -11.57
N PHE A 270 2.09 -31.14 -11.41
CA PHE A 270 3.01 -31.48 -10.33
C PHE A 270 4.37 -30.79 -10.47
N GLU A 271 4.81 -30.47 -11.68
CA GLU A 271 6.08 -29.74 -11.89
C GLU A 271 5.99 -28.28 -11.42
N SER A 272 4.88 -27.61 -11.71
CA SER A 272 4.63 -26.27 -11.17
C SER A 272 4.44 -26.30 -9.65
N ALA A 273 3.75 -27.30 -9.11
CA ALA A 273 3.59 -27.48 -7.67
C ALA A 273 4.95 -27.59 -6.96
N LYS A 274 5.85 -28.48 -7.44
CA LYS A 274 7.20 -28.66 -6.89
C LYS A 274 8.01 -27.36 -6.89
N LYS A 275 7.94 -26.56 -7.96
CA LYS A 275 8.62 -25.25 -8.03
C LYS A 275 8.15 -24.32 -6.92
N GLN A 276 6.84 -24.21 -6.71
CA GLN A 276 6.27 -23.32 -5.69
C GLN A 276 6.58 -23.84 -4.27
N TYR A 277 6.51 -25.14 -4.03
CA TYR A 277 6.95 -25.73 -2.76
C TYR A 277 8.41 -25.46 -2.47
N THR A 278 9.29 -25.57 -3.47
CA THR A 278 10.72 -25.29 -3.31
C THR A 278 10.95 -23.85 -2.84
N VAL A 279 10.23 -22.87 -3.40
CA VAL A 279 10.32 -21.48 -2.94
C VAL A 279 9.81 -21.36 -1.49
N ALA A 280 8.68 -21.97 -1.15
CA ALA A 280 8.17 -21.92 0.22
C ALA A 280 9.15 -22.55 1.24
N ILE A 281 9.86 -23.60 0.86
CA ILE A 281 10.89 -24.28 1.65
C ILE A 281 12.08 -23.37 1.96
N THR A 282 12.57 -22.60 0.96
CA THR A 282 13.71 -21.68 1.19
C THR A 282 13.45 -20.65 2.27
N GLY A 283 12.17 -20.33 2.53
CA GLY A 283 11.74 -19.48 3.62
C GLY A 283 11.33 -20.21 4.91
N GLY A 284 11.50 -21.52 4.98
CA GLY A 284 11.21 -22.32 6.18
C GLY A 284 9.72 -22.62 6.41
N PHE A 285 8.91 -22.67 5.34
CA PHE A 285 7.49 -23.00 5.45
C PHE A 285 7.27 -24.52 5.61
N LEU A 286 7.01 -24.96 6.82
CA LEU A 286 7.08 -26.37 7.24
C LEU A 286 6.15 -27.31 6.42
N ASP A 287 4.92 -26.86 6.09
CA ASP A 287 3.99 -27.70 5.32
C ASP A 287 4.50 -27.99 3.90
N ALA A 288 5.32 -27.08 3.33
CA ALA A 288 5.90 -27.30 2.02
C ALA A 288 6.95 -28.41 2.01
N TYR A 289 7.76 -28.56 3.08
CA TYR A 289 8.66 -29.69 3.24
C TYR A 289 7.91 -31.02 3.20
N ASN A 290 6.81 -31.08 3.91
CA ASN A 290 5.99 -32.28 3.99
C ASN A 290 5.35 -32.64 2.65
N ASN A 291 4.77 -31.67 1.95
CA ASN A 291 4.07 -31.94 0.69
C ASN A 291 5.04 -32.27 -0.45
N LEU A 292 6.19 -31.57 -0.53
CA LEU A 292 7.20 -31.90 -1.53
C LEU A 292 7.81 -33.30 -1.28
N ALA A 293 8.06 -33.65 0.00
CA ALA A 293 8.56 -34.97 0.36
C ALA A 293 7.53 -36.07 0.02
N TYR A 294 6.25 -35.81 0.24
CA TYR A 294 5.17 -36.72 -0.17
C TYR A 294 5.25 -37.05 -1.68
N TRP A 295 5.46 -36.05 -2.52
CA TRP A 295 5.60 -36.28 -3.96
C TRP A 295 6.89 -37.02 -4.30
N TYR A 296 8.01 -36.79 -3.63
CA TYR A 296 9.24 -37.54 -3.82
C TYR A 296 9.06 -39.03 -3.42
N ILE A 297 8.35 -39.31 -2.32
CA ILE A 297 8.05 -40.69 -1.95
C ILE A 297 7.23 -41.39 -3.04
N ARG A 298 6.20 -40.70 -3.59
CA ARG A 298 5.39 -41.24 -4.68
C ARG A 298 6.16 -41.50 -5.97
N GLU A 299 7.18 -40.71 -6.23
CA GLU A 299 8.11 -40.89 -7.35
C GLU A 299 9.23 -41.91 -7.03
N ASN A 300 9.16 -42.60 -5.89
CA ASN A 300 10.19 -43.52 -5.38
C ASN A 300 11.58 -42.88 -5.15
N LYS A 301 11.62 -41.51 -4.99
CA LYS A 301 12.79 -40.71 -4.62
C LYS A 301 12.88 -40.59 -3.09
N ASN A 302 13.04 -41.75 -2.44
CA ASN A 302 12.92 -41.83 -0.98
C ASN A 302 14.06 -41.14 -0.25
N GLU A 303 15.30 -41.11 -0.79
CA GLU A 303 16.43 -40.42 -0.14
C GLU A 303 16.25 -38.92 -0.17
N GLU A 304 15.82 -38.33 -1.30
CA GLU A 304 15.52 -36.92 -1.41
C GLU A 304 14.39 -36.49 -0.46
N ALA A 305 13.37 -37.33 -0.36
CA ALA A 305 12.26 -37.10 0.60
C ALA A 305 12.75 -37.11 2.05
N ILE A 306 13.62 -38.05 2.43
CA ILE A 306 14.17 -38.18 3.78
C ILE A 306 15.05 -36.98 4.10
N GLU A 307 15.92 -36.54 3.20
CA GLU A 307 16.76 -35.38 3.41
C GLU A 307 15.91 -34.13 3.66
N LEU A 308 14.88 -33.93 2.84
CA LEU A 308 13.96 -32.81 2.96
C LEU A 308 13.18 -32.86 4.30
N LEU A 309 12.68 -34.04 4.68
CA LEU A 309 11.94 -34.20 5.93
C LEU A 309 12.82 -34.06 7.17
N ARG A 310 14.09 -34.39 7.10
CA ARG A 310 15.06 -34.13 8.20
C ARG A 310 15.25 -32.63 8.42
N GLN A 311 15.34 -31.84 7.37
CA GLN A 311 15.36 -30.38 7.48
C GLN A 311 14.06 -29.87 8.11
N GLY A 312 12.91 -30.39 7.70
CA GLY A 312 11.62 -30.10 8.32
C GLY A 312 11.57 -30.49 9.81
N LEU A 313 12.17 -31.64 10.17
CA LEU A 313 12.24 -32.09 11.56
C LEU A 313 13.11 -31.16 12.43
N GLN A 314 14.23 -30.68 11.91
CA GLN A 314 15.06 -29.68 12.59
C GLN A 314 14.27 -28.40 12.89
N LEU A 315 13.49 -27.90 11.94
CA LEU A 315 12.62 -26.74 12.15
C LEU A 315 11.54 -27.02 13.22
N ILE A 316 11.02 -28.25 13.28
CA ILE A 316 10.09 -28.68 14.34
C ILE A 316 10.77 -28.59 15.70
N GLU A 317 11.98 -29.12 15.84
CA GLU A 317 12.74 -29.09 17.10
C GLU A 317 13.05 -27.66 17.56
N GLU A 318 13.34 -26.76 16.63
CA GLU A 318 13.53 -25.35 16.93
C GLU A 318 12.24 -24.69 17.44
N LYS A 319 11.11 -24.89 16.76
CA LYS A 319 9.81 -24.35 17.15
C LYS A 319 9.25 -24.98 18.44
N GLU A 320 9.60 -26.22 18.73
CA GLU A 320 9.13 -26.93 19.94
C GLU A 320 9.64 -26.26 21.22
N ARG A 321 10.76 -25.55 21.18
CA ARG A 321 11.29 -24.79 22.33
C ARG A 321 10.34 -23.69 22.79
N ASP A 322 9.58 -23.12 21.89
CA ASP A 322 8.60 -22.05 22.17
C ASP A 322 7.15 -22.55 22.18
N PHE A 323 6.93 -23.88 22.15
CA PHE A 323 5.59 -24.50 22.03
C PHE A 323 4.61 -23.99 23.07
N GLU A 324 5.04 -23.80 24.32
CA GLU A 324 4.15 -23.35 25.40
C GLU A 324 3.66 -21.91 25.21
N ARG A 325 4.37 -21.09 24.43
CA ARG A 325 4.02 -19.70 24.11
C ARG A 325 3.00 -19.59 22.96
N LEU A 326 2.78 -20.69 22.23
CA LEU A 326 1.86 -20.71 21.09
C LEU A 326 0.41 -20.65 21.57
N THR A 327 -0.43 -20.01 20.78
CA THR A 327 -1.90 -20.06 20.92
C THR A 327 -2.41 -21.49 20.72
N ASN A 328 -3.63 -21.78 21.13
CA ASN A 328 -4.20 -23.10 20.94
C ASN A 328 -4.26 -23.51 19.46
N GLU A 329 -4.60 -22.58 18.57
CA GLU A 329 -4.67 -22.84 17.13
C GLU A 329 -3.27 -23.15 16.56
N GLU A 330 -2.26 -22.38 16.93
CA GLU A 330 -0.87 -22.63 16.54
C GLU A 330 -0.37 -23.97 17.10
N LYS A 331 -0.71 -24.34 18.33
CA LYS A 331 -0.40 -25.67 18.90
C LYS A 331 -1.03 -26.80 18.09
N PHE A 332 -2.27 -26.66 17.65
CA PHE A 332 -2.93 -27.65 16.83
C PHE A 332 -2.26 -27.80 15.46
N ASN A 333 -1.97 -26.68 14.79
CA ASN A 333 -1.27 -26.65 13.51
C ASN A 333 0.13 -27.27 13.64
N PHE A 334 0.88 -26.91 14.67
CA PHE A 334 2.20 -27.45 14.94
C PHE A 334 2.19 -28.97 15.15
N GLN A 335 1.26 -29.50 15.93
CA GLN A 335 1.14 -30.94 16.15
C GLN A 335 0.74 -31.69 14.88
N SER A 336 -0.10 -31.10 14.05
CA SER A 336 -0.44 -31.66 12.73
C SER A 336 0.78 -31.70 11.80
N GLN A 337 1.57 -30.63 11.75
CA GLN A 337 2.82 -30.56 10.98
C GLN A 337 3.83 -31.61 11.48
N LYS A 338 4.02 -31.69 12.79
CA LYS A 338 4.90 -32.67 13.45
C LYS A 338 4.49 -34.10 13.11
N TYR A 339 3.19 -34.40 13.19
CA TYR A 339 2.64 -35.71 12.78
C TYR A 339 3.01 -36.00 11.33
N ASN A 340 2.75 -35.08 10.40
CA ASN A 340 2.94 -35.32 8.97
C ASN A 340 4.42 -35.60 8.63
N VAL A 341 5.35 -34.85 9.23
CA VAL A 341 6.80 -35.05 9.03
C VAL A 341 7.21 -36.46 9.53
N TYR A 342 6.83 -36.82 10.74
CA TYR A 342 7.15 -38.13 11.30
C TYR A 342 6.52 -39.28 10.48
N LYS A 343 5.24 -39.17 10.12
CA LYS A 343 4.54 -40.13 9.31
C LYS A 343 5.21 -40.33 7.94
N ASN A 344 5.58 -39.24 7.25
CA ASN A 344 6.24 -39.34 5.95
C ASN A 344 7.68 -39.86 6.04
N LEU A 345 8.44 -39.54 7.10
CA LEU A 345 9.74 -40.19 7.36
C LEU A 345 9.58 -41.68 7.55
N GLY A 346 8.60 -42.12 8.36
CA GLY A 346 8.29 -43.52 8.53
C GLY A 346 7.89 -44.19 7.22
N TRP A 347 7.07 -43.54 6.40
CA TRP A 347 6.65 -44.04 5.11
C TRP A 347 7.83 -44.17 4.11
N ALA A 348 8.70 -43.17 4.01
CA ALA A 348 9.87 -43.23 3.16
C ALA A 348 10.82 -44.35 3.56
N ARG A 349 11.06 -44.55 4.88
CA ARG A 349 11.87 -45.66 5.37
C ARG A 349 11.21 -47.02 5.14
N PHE A 350 9.88 -47.09 5.28
CA PHE A 350 9.11 -48.28 4.91
C PHE A 350 9.28 -48.65 3.44
N GLN A 351 9.21 -47.69 2.52
CA GLN A 351 9.43 -47.94 1.09
C GLN A 351 10.86 -48.41 0.76
N GLN A 352 11.83 -48.08 1.63
CA GLN A 352 13.20 -48.59 1.54
C GLN A 352 13.39 -49.96 2.22
N GLU A 353 12.34 -50.57 2.72
CA GLU A 353 12.38 -51.82 3.50
C GLU A 353 13.20 -51.71 4.81
N ARG A 354 13.46 -50.44 5.26
CA ARG A 354 14.16 -50.16 6.52
C ARG A 354 13.17 -50.06 7.66
N TYR A 355 12.64 -51.23 8.07
CA TYR A 355 11.50 -51.32 8.96
C TYR A 355 11.77 -50.80 10.36
N ASP A 356 12.94 -51.08 10.95
CA ASP A 356 13.30 -50.55 12.28
C ASP A 356 13.40 -49.04 12.30
N ASP A 357 13.99 -48.45 11.27
CA ASP A 357 14.03 -46.99 11.11
C ASP A 357 12.61 -46.43 10.89
N ALA A 358 11.78 -47.10 10.10
CA ALA A 358 10.40 -46.68 9.87
C ALA A 358 9.62 -46.62 11.19
N MET A 359 9.71 -47.65 12.02
CA MET A 359 9.07 -47.73 13.32
C MET A 359 9.51 -46.62 14.25
N THR A 360 10.78 -46.24 14.25
CA THR A 360 11.33 -45.13 15.04
C THR A 360 10.60 -43.81 14.78
N TYR A 361 10.23 -43.54 13.51
CA TYR A 361 9.46 -42.38 13.11
C TYR A 361 7.96 -42.51 13.25
N LEU A 362 7.42 -43.72 13.06
CA LEU A 362 5.98 -43.97 13.16
C LEU A 362 5.45 -43.85 14.59
N PHE A 363 6.23 -44.26 15.62
CA PHE A 363 5.79 -44.20 17.01
C PHE A 363 5.44 -42.77 17.47
N PRO A 364 6.26 -41.75 17.27
CA PRO A 364 5.87 -40.38 17.58
C PRO A 364 4.61 -39.92 16.83
N ALA A 365 4.47 -40.28 15.53
CA ALA A 365 3.30 -39.94 14.76
C ALA A 365 2.03 -40.61 15.37
N MET A 366 2.08 -41.90 15.68
CA MET A 366 0.97 -42.62 16.31
C MET A 366 0.59 -42.02 17.67
N ALA A 367 1.58 -41.62 18.48
CA ALA A 367 1.33 -40.97 19.77
C ALA A 367 0.56 -39.64 19.60
N ILE A 368 0.90 -38.83 18.60
CA ILE A 368 0.21 -37.56 18.31
C ILE A 368 -1.23 -37.89 17.82
N ALA A 369 -1.43 -38.88 16.94
CA ALA A 369 -2.72 -39.26 16.40
C ALA A 369 -3.67 -39.90 17.43
N LYS A 370 -3.14 -40.56 18.48
CA LYS A 370 -3.92 -41.07 19.62
C LYS A 370 -4.46 -39.97 20.52
N ASN A 371 -3.86 -38.79 20.51
CA ASN A 371 -4.32 -37.68 21.33
C ASN A 371 -5.58 -37.04 20.71
N THR A 372 -6.73 -37.27 21.32
CA THR A 372 -8.03 -36.78 20.84
C THR A 372 -8.11 -35.28 20.65
N LYS A 373 -7.30 -34.52 21.41
CA LYS A 373 -7.21 -33.03 21.28
C LYS A 373 -6.63 -32.62 19.93
N TYR A 374 -5.68 -33.38 19.37
CA TYR A 374 -4.99 -33.06 18.12
C TYR A 374 -5.54 -33.81 16.91
N GLN A 375 -6.12 -35.00 17.12
CA GLN A 375 -6.58 -35.91 16.10
C GLN A 375 -7.45 -35.25 15.01
N GLN A 376 -8.38 -34.42 15.41
CA GLN A 376 -9.30 -33.74 14.49
C GLN A 376 -8.62 -32.75 13.53
N TYR A 377 -7.41 -32.29 13.85
CA TYR A 377 -6.65 -31.36 13.03
C TYR A 377 -5.66 -32.05 12.09
N ILE A 378 -5.47 -33.36 12.27
CA ILE A 378 -4.60 -34.17 11.42
C ILE A 378 -5.39 -34.61 10.19
N ARG A 379 -4.82 -34.42 9.00
CA ARG A 379 -5.49 -34.77 7.74
C ARG A 379 -5.67 -36.29 7.58
N SER A 380 -4.69 -37.10 7.99
CA SER A 380 -4.67 -38.55 7.81
C SER A 380 -4.22 -39.28 9.09
N PRO A 381 -4.97 -39.22 10.21
CA PRO A 381 -4.52 -39.72 11.50
C PRO A 381 -4.31 -41.22 11.55
N GLY A 382 -5.02 -41.99 10.70
CA GLY A 382 -4.88 -43.44 10.59
C GLY A 382 -3.63 -43.93 9.86
N ALA A 383 -3.03 -43.08 9.01
CA ALA A 383 -1.96 -43.47 8.10
C ALA A 383 -0.73 -44.09 8.79
N ALA A 384 -0.27 -43.53 9.91
CA ALA A 384 0.86 -44.09 10.64
C ALA A 384 0.58 -45.51 11.18
N PHE A 385 -0.64 -45.76 11.65
CA PHE A 385 -1.08 -47.09 12.11
C PHE A 385 -1.13 -48.07 10.95
N CYS A 386 -1.64 -47.65 9.79
CA CYS A 386 -1.73 -48.50 8.61
C CYS A 386 -0.34 -48.95 8.13
N ILE A 387 0.64 -48.02 8.08
CA ILE A 387 2.01 -48.33 7.67
C ILE A 387 2.67 -49.26 8.71
N TYR A 388 2.52 -48.93 9.99
CA TYR A 388 3.06 -49.76 11.07
C TYR A 388 2.49 -51.18 11.06
N SER A 389 1.20 -51.36 10.85
CA SER A 389 0.55 -52.66 10.75
C SER A 389 1.06 -53.49 9.57
N GLN A 390 1.41 -52.82 8.44
CA GLN A 390 2.03 -53.53 7.31
C GLN A 390 3.40 -54.10 7.70
N ILE A 391 4.23 -53.31 8.43
CA ILE A 391 5.53 -53.79 8.93
C ILE A 391 5.33 -55.00 9.84
N LEU A 392 4.43 -54.89 10.81
CA LEU A 392 4.15 -55.98 11.77
C LEU A 392 3.63 -57.26 11.08
N SER A 393 2.85 -57.12 10.01
CA SER A 393 2.31 -58.26 9.27
C SER A 393 3.37 -59.14 8.60
N TRP A 394 4.60 -58.61 8.44
CA TRP A 394 5.74 -59.36 7.91
C TRP A 394 6.68 -59.88 9.00
N THR A 395 6.41 -59.55 10.26
CA THR A 395 7.25 -59.93 11.40
C THR A 395 6.60 -61.13 12.13
N ASP A 396 7.25 -62.26 12.15
CA ASP A 396 6.75 -63.47 12.84
C ASP A 396 6.50 -63.18 14.33
N GLY A 397 5.32 -63.65 14.80
CA GLY A 397 4.94 -63.54 16.22
C GLY A 397 4.25 -62.26 16.66
N ARG A 398 4.03 -61.29 15.75
CA ARG A 398 3.34 -60.01 16.09
C ARG A 398 1.94 -59.86 15.45
N SER A 399 1.29 -60.94 15.14
CA SER A 399 0.00 -60.91 14.45
C SER A 399 -1.12 -60.25 15.27
N SER A 400 -1.14 -60.39 16.58
CA SER A 400 -2.11 -59.74 17.46
C SER A 400 -1.91 -58.20 17.52
N GLU A 401 -0.67 -57.74 17.62
CA GLU A 401 -0.33 -56.34 17.60
C GLU A 401 -0.63 -55.70 16.23
N ALA A 402 -0.33 -56.40 15.15
CA ALA A 402 -0.69 -55.97 13.80
C ALA A 402 -2.21 -55.77 13.65
N ARG A 403 -3.01 -56.73 14.20
CA ARG A 403 -4.47 -56.65 14.16
C ARG A 403 -5.01 -55.44 14.91
N GLU A 404 -4.53 -55.17 16.09
CA GLU A 404 -4.93 -54.01 16.89
C GLU A 404 -4.65 -52.70 16.15
N ASN A 405 -3.48 -52.56 15.56
CA ASN A 405 -3.11 -51.36 14.82
C ASN A 405 -3.88 -51.23 13.49
N TRP A 406 -4.25 -52.37 12.80
CA TRP A 406 -5.16 -52.35 11.67
C TRP A 406 -6.55 -51.82 12.06
N GLN A 407 -7.06 -52.25 13.25
CA GLN A 407 -8.33 -51.72 13.77
C GLN A 407 -8.26 -50.20 14.02
N GLN A 408 -7.18 -49.72 14.64
CA GLN A 408 -6.97 -48.32 14.86
C GLN A 408 -6.87 -47.53 13.53
N CYS A 409 -6.20 -48.10 12.51
CA CYS A 409 -6.14 -47.50 11.16
C CYS A 409 -7.55 -47.28 10.61
N ILE A 410 -8.42 -48.31 10.63
CA ILE A 410 -9.81 -48.27 10.14
C ILE A 410 -10.62 -47.24 10.93
N GLU A 411 -10.61 -47.33 12.27
CA GLU A 411 -11.39 -46.48 13.15
C GLU A 411 -11.10 -45.00 12.91
N LEU A 412 -9.82 -44.62 12.78
CA LEU A 412 -9.38 -43.25 12.54
C LEU A 412 -9.76 -42.72 11.15
N ILE A 413 -9.73 -43.57 10.11
CA ILE A 413 -10.15 -43.18 8.77
C ILE A 413 -11.68 -43.08 8.69
N GLU A 414 -12.39 -44.06 9.23
CA GLU A 414 -13.86 -44.08 9.21
C GLU A 414 -14.49 -42.98 10.04
N SER A 415 -13.89 -42.60 11.18
CA SER A 415 -14.33 -41.46 11.99
C SER A 415 -14.29 -40.14 11.20
N ARG A 416 -13.31 -39.98 10.32
CA ARG A 416 -13.23 -38.83 9.43
C ARG A 416 -14.29 -38.82 8.34
N LEU A 417 -14.51 -40.01 7.72
CA LEU A 417 -15.56 -40.17 6.71
C LEU A 417 -16.94 -39.89 7.30
N ALA A 418 -17.19 -40.32 8.54
CA ALA A 418 -18.43 -40.04 9.27
C ALA A 418 -18.63 -38.52 9.53
N LEU A 419 -17.55 -37.72 9.60
CA LEU A 419 -17.60 -36.27 9.69
C LEU A 419 -17.74 -35.57 8.32
N GLY A 420 -17.96 -36.30 7.23
CA GLY A 420 -18.09 -35.78 5.88
C GLY A 420 -16.76 -35.30 5.26
N ARG A 421 -15.61 -35.73 5.82
CA ARG A 421 -14.30 -35.40 5.28
C ARG A 421 -13.86 -36.40 4.22
N THR A 422 -13.24 -35.93 3.16
CA THR A 422 -12.67 -36.78 2.11
C THR A 422 -11.36 -37.43 2.55
N ILE A 423 -11.08 -38.61 2.01
CA ILE A 423 -9.79 -39.32 2.10
C ILE A 423 -9.07 -39.24 0.76
N ASN A 424 -7.76 -39.40 0.78
CA ASN A 424 -6.95 -39.44 -0.45
C ASN A 424 -6.83 -40.90 -0.96
N SER A 425 -6.23 -41.07 -2.13
CA SER A 425 -6.06 -42.41 -2.76
C SER A 425 -5.24 -43.36 -1.92
N GLU A 426 -4.24 -42.89 -1.19
CA GLU A 426 -3.41 -43.70 -0.31
C GLU A 426 -4.20 -44.16 0.94
N GLU A 427 -4.99 -43.28 1.53
CA GLU A 427 -5.86 -43.64 2.66
C GLU A 427 -6.90 -44.68 2.26
N ASP A 428 -7.46 -44.55 1.04
CA ASP A 428 -8.41 -45.53 0.51
C ASP A 428 -7.75 -46.90 0.30
N GLU A 429 -6.55 -46.92 -0.28
CA GLU A 429 -5.75 -48.14 -0.43
C GLU A 429 -5.41 -48.76 0.92
N TRP A 430 -4.99 -47.96 1.90
CA TRP A 430 -4.69 -48.48 3.24
C TRP A 430 -5.93 -48.98 3.96
N LEU A 431 -7.06 -48.33 3.82
CA LEU A 431 -8.33 -48.77 4.38
C LEU A 431 -8.77 -50.11 3.76
N TYR A 432 -8.64 -50.27 2.45
CA TYR A 432 -8.91 -51.50 1.75
C TYR A 432 -8.01 -52.64 2.28
N LYS A 433 -6.69 -52.43 2.32
CA LYS A 433 -5.72 -53.40 2.85
C LYS A 433 -6.02 -53.78 4.31
N ALA A 434 -6.36 -52.82 5.14
CA ALA A 434 -6.70 -53.05 6.54
C ALA A 434 -7.94 -53.96 6.68
N ARG A 435 -9.00 -53.66 5.92
CA ARG A 435 -10.23 -54.48 5.93
C ARG A 435 -9.99 -55.91 5.44
N GLU A 436 -9.19 -56.08 4.39
CA GLU A 436 -8.81 -57.39 3.88
C GLU A 436 -8.01 -58.19 4.92
N LYS A 437 -7.00 -57.60 5.53
CA LYS A 437 -6.17 -58.27 6.54
C LYS A 437 -6.97 -58.67 7.79
N LEU A 438 -7.95 -57.88 8.20
CA LEU A 438 -8.81 -58.21 9.32
C LEU A 438 -9.81 -59.35 8.99
N LYS A 439 -10.30 -59.43 7.74
CA LYS A 439 -11.16 -60.53 7.25
C LYS A 439 -10.40 -61.83 7.17
N SER A 440 -9.24 -61.86 6.51
CA SER A 440 -8.44 -63.09 6.34
C SER A 440 -8.04 -63.70 7.68
N ASN A 441 -7.85 -62.94 8.74
CA ASN A 441 -7.54 -63.42 10.08
C ASN A 441 -8.78 -63.96 10.86
N GLN A 442 -10.02 -63.64 10.40
CA GLN A 442 -11.23 -64.22 10.96
C GLN A 442 -11.48 -65.65 10.41
N ASP A 443 -11.14 -65.84 9.12
CA ASP A 443 -11.33 -67.16 8.46
C ASP A 443 -10.28 -68.16 8.91
N THR A 444 -9.07 -67.76 9.28
CA THR A 444 -8.00 -68.63 9.81
C THR A 444 -8.11 -68.97 11.29
N GLY A 445 -8.96 -68.29 12.05
CA GLY A 445 -9.17 -68.47 13.48
C GLY A 445 -10.32 -69.41 13.82
N GLN A 446 -10.91 -70.16 12.83
CA GLN A 446 -11.96 -71.12 12.99
C GLN A 446 -11.52 -72.59 12.74
N GLU A 447 -10.21 -72.87 12.73
CA GLU A 447 -9.70 -74.22 12.78
C GLU A 447 -9.16 -74.64 14.15
#